data_be102201942357ca96bbcdbe4187e350
#
_entry.id   be102201942357ca96bbcdbe4187e350
#
_cell.length_a   1.000
_cell.length_b   1.000
_cell.length_c   1.000
_cell.angle_alpha   90.00
_cell.angle_beta   90.00
_cell.angle_gamma   90.00
#
_symmetry.space_group_name_H-M   'P 1'
#
loop_
_entity.id
_entity.type
_entity.pdbx_description
1 polymer ?
#
loop_
_entity_poly.entity_id
_entity_poly.type
_entity_poly.pdbx_seq_one_letter_code
_entity_poly.pdbx_strand_id
1 'polypeptide(L)'
;MTRNDVINLYSVIKNINAANLNKDSLVNFILLRVKLKDIGIEFDKVRQDVADQTKPKDWKEGDDMTEWNNLFQPILTEWLKEKVDLDVRILSPEDLADLLKEEENRDKFKELIEVLTVYMLKKEESE
;
A
#
# COMPACT_ATOMS: atom_id res chain seq x y z
N MET A 1 -11.34 -1.59 -1.17
CA MET A 1 -10.10 -1.02 -1.77
C MET A 1 -9.50 -2.02 -2.75
N THR A 2 -8.75 -1.54 -3.70
CA THR A 2 -8.08 -2.39 -4.69
C THR A 2 -6.68 -2.78 -4.23
N ARG A 3 -6.05 -3.75 -4.91
CA ARG A 3 -4.64 -4.08 -4.63
C ARG A 3 -3.74 -2.86 -4.84
N ASN A 4 -4.04 -2.04 -5.84
CA ASN A 4 -3.29 -0.81 -6.08
C ASN A 4 -3.37 0.15 -4.89
N ASP A 5 -4.57 0.32 -4.32
CA ASP A 5 -4.76 1.15 -3.12
C ASP A 5 -3.95 0.62 -1.94
N VAL A 6 -3.92 -0.69 -1.75
CA VAL A 6 -3.15 -1.34 -0.67
C VAL A 6 -1.66 -1.07 -0.83
N ILE A 7 -1.14 -1.22 -2.04
CA ILE A 7 0.29 -1.02 -2.33
C ILE A 7 0.66 0.44 -2.08
N ASN A 8 -0.17 1.38 -2.52
CA ASN A 8 0.05 2.82 -2.30
C ASN A 8 -0.03 3.16 -0.81
N LEU A 9 -1.00 2.61 -0.09
CA LEU A 9 -1.12 2.82 1.35
C LEU A 9 0.13 2.32 2.08
N TYR A 10 0.60 1.12 1.76
CA TYR A 10 1.81 0.58 2.37
C TYR A 10 3.03 1.46 2.12
N SER A 11 3.18 2.00 0.91
CA SER A 11 4.33 2.86 0.57
C SER A 11 4.40 4.11 1.47
N VAL A 12 3.25 4.59 1.94
CA VAL A 12 3.17 5.72 2.87
C VAL A 12 3.42 5.28 4.31
N ILE A 13 2.72 4.23 4.78
CA ILE A 13 2.74 3.88 6.20
C ILE A 13 3.97 3.09 6.63
N LYS A 14 4.72 2.49 5.71
CA LYS A 14 5.91 1.69 6.05
C LYS A 14 6.97 2.47 6.84
N ASN A 15 7.03 3.78 6.64
CA ASN A 15 8.02 4.66 7.25
C ASN A 15 7.44 5.49 8.42
N ILE A 16 6.20 5.24 8.83
CA ILE A 16 5.59 5.93 9.94
C ILE A 16 6.14 5.38 11.26
N ASN A 17 6.59 6.29 12.13
CA ASN A 17 6.95 5.94 13.50
C ASN A 17 5.67 5.90 14.35
N ALA A 18 5.32 4.73 14.85
CA ALA A 18 4.09 4.48 15.60
C ALA A 18 4.32 4.43 17.12
N ALA A 19 5.48 4.85 17.60
CA ALA A 19 5.89 4.69 19.01
C ALA A 19 4.95 5.42 19.99
N ASN A 20 4.28 6.48 19.55
CA ASN A 20 3.37 7.26 20.41
C ASN A 20 1.95 6.70 20.50
N LEU A 21 1.63 5.66 19.74
CA LEU A 21 0.32 5.01 19.84
C LEU A 21 0.21 4.27 21.18
N ASN A 22 -1.02 4.20 21.74
CA ASN A 22 -1.26 3.32 22.86
C ASN A 22 -1.00 1.86 22.45
N LYS A 23 -0.86 0.98 23.44
CA LYS A 23 -0.46 -0.41 23.21
C LYS A 23 -1.34 -1.15 22.20
N ASP A 24 -2.67 -1.05 22.35
CA ASP A 24 -3.61 -1.76 21.50
C ASP A 24 -3.59 -1.23 20.06
N SER A 25 -3.57 0.08 19.92
CA SER A 25 -3.47 0.74 18.60
C SER A 25 -2.14 0.44 17.93
N LEU A 26 -1.05 0.40 18.70
CA LEU A 26 0.27 0.05 18.17
C LEU A 26 0.29 -1.37 17.61
N VAL A 27 -0.24 -2.34 18.35
CA VAL A 27 -0.31 -3.73 17.88
C VAL A 27 -1.15 -3.84 16.62
N ASN A 28 -2.32 -3.21 16.60
CA ASN A 28 -3.20 -3.23 15.43
C ASN A 28 -2.52 -2.59 14.21
N PHE A 29 -1.81 -1.50 14.41
CA PHE A 29 -1.07 -0.82 13.35
C PHE A 29 0.04 -1.72 12.77
N ILE A 30 0.81 -2.36 13.64
CA ILE A 30 1.88 -3.28 13.22
C ILE A 30 1.30 -4.48 12.45
N LEU A 31 0.23 -5.09 12.94
CA LEU A 31 -0.40 -6.24 12.29
C LEU A 31 -0.93 -5.86 10.91
N LEU A 32 -1.55 -4.69 10.78
CA LEU A 32 -2.02 -4.21 9.49
C LEU A 32 -0.85 -3.98 8.54
N ARG A 33 0.22 -3.35 9.03
CA ARG A 33 1.40 -3.07 8.20
C ARG A 33 2.03 -4.35 7.66
N VAL A 34 2.06 -5.42 8.45
CA VAL A 34 2.52 -6.75 8.00
C VAL A 34 1.63 -7.29 6.87
N LYS A 35 0.30 -7.19 7.02
CA LYS A 35 -0.63 -7.65 5.98
C LYS A 35 -0.45 -6.88 4.67
N LEU A 36 -0.29 -5.57 4.75
CA LEU A 36 -0.07 -4.74 3.57
C LEU A 36 1.27 -5.07 2.89
N LYS A 37 2.29 -5.33 3.67
CA LYS A 37 3.60 -5.76 3.17
C LYS A 37 3.50 -7.06 2.38
N ASP A 38 2.74 -8.02 2.88
CA ASP A 38 2.56 -9.32 2.21
C ASP A 38 1.93 -9.15 0.82
N ILE A 39 0.97 -8.24 0.68
CA ILE A 39 0.37 -7.92 -0.62
C ILE A 39 1.39 -7.28 -1.56
N GLY A 40 2.26 -6.42 -1.05
CA GLY A 40 3.36 -5.84 -1.83
C GLY A 40 4.36 -6.89 -2.32
N ILE A 41 4.69 -7.87 -1.48
CA ILE A 41 5.56 -8.99 -1.84
C ILE A 41 4.88 -9.85 -2.93
N GLU A 42 3.60 -10.13 -2.77
CA GLU A 42 2.82 -10.86 -3.79
C GLU A 42 2.83 -10.11 -5.12
N PHE A 43 2.65 -8.79 -5.09
CA PHE A 43 2.74 -7.96 -6.29
C PHE A 43 4.08 -8.12 -7.02
N ASP A 44 5.18 -8.06 -6.29
CA ASP A 44 6.52 -8.21 -6.89
C ASP A 44 6.68 -9.57 -7.57
N LYS A 45 6.16 -10.63 -6.96
CA LYS A 45 6.19 -11.98 -7.54
C LYS A 45 5.32 -12.09 -8.78
N VAL A 46 4.10 -11.56 -8.73
CA VAL A 46 3.17 -11.55 -9.88
C VAL A 46 3.77 -10.76 -11.03
N ARG A 47 4.31 -9.58 -10.75
CA ARG A 47 4.96 -8.74 -11.76
C ARG A 47 6.09 -9.48 -12.45
N GLN A 48 6.96 -10.13 -11.69
CA GLN A 48 8.08 -10.88 -12.25
C GLN A 48 7.60 -12.06 -13.11
N ASP A 49 6.63 -12.82 -12.62
CA ASP A 49 6.09 -13.97 -13.32
C ASP A 49 5.37 -13.56 -14.63
N VAL A 50 4.54 -12.52 -14.57
CA VAL A 50 3.87 -11.99 -15.76
C VAL A 50 4.89 -11.49 -16.78
N ALA A 51 5.92 -10.79 -16.34
CA ALA A 51 6.99 -10.32 -17.21
C ALA A 51 7.70 -11.50 -17.89
N ASP A 52 8.03 -12.55 -17.13
CA ASP A 52 8.71 -13.73 -17.69
C ASP A 52 7.81 -14.47 -18.69
N GLN A 53 6.52 -14.60 -18.41
CA GLN A 53 5.58 -15.31 -19.28
C GLN A 53 5.22 -14.53 -20.56
N THR A 54 5.36 -13.21 -20.56
CA THR A 54 5.02 -12.35 -21.70
C THR A 54 6.23 -11.89 -22.50
N LYS A 55 7.44 -12.26 -22.08
CA LYS A 55 8.67 -11.87 -22.75
C LYS A 55 8.66 -12.34 -24.22
N PRO A 56 8.83 -11.42 -25.20
CA PRO A 56 8.94 -11.82 -26.60
C PRO A 56 10.11 -12.76 -26.84
N LYS A 57 9.92 -13.78 -27.69
CA LYS A 57 10.94 -14.81 -27.92
C LYS A 57 12.26 -14.25 -28.48
N ASP A 58 12.16 -13.18 -29.27
CA ASP A 58 13.31 -12.56 -29.92
C ASP A 58 13.89 -11.38 -29.14
N TRP A 59 13.32 -11.09 -27.96
CA TRP A 59 13.78 -9.96 -27.16
C TRP A 59 15.12 -10.29 -26.51
N LYS A 60 16.08 -9.37 -26.65
CA LYS A 60 17.42 -9.45 -26.03
C LYS A 60 17.65 -8.24 -25.16
N GLU A 61 18.53 -8.40 -24.17
CA GLU A 61 18.93 -7.31 -23.29
C GLU A 61 19.41 -6.10 -24.11
N GLY A 62 18.86 -4.93 -23.80
CA GLY A 62 19.11 -3.70 -24.53
C GLY A 62 18.12 -3.38 -25.64
N ASP A 63 17.22 -4.32 -25.98
CA ASP A 63 16.15 -4.07 -26.94
C ASP A 63 15.09 -3.14 -26.38
N ASP A 64 14.31 -2.51 -27.27
CA ASP A 64 13.18 -1.67 -26.88
C ASP A 64 12.15 -2.48 -26.09
N MET A 65 11.72 -1.93 -24.95
CA MET A 65 10.74 -2.55 -24.05
C MET A 65 9.29 -2.35 -24.48
N THR A 66 9.02 -1.57 -25.52
CA THR A 66 7.65 -1.16 -25.89
C THR A 66 6.73 -2.34 -26.14
N GLU A 67 7.15 -3.29 -26.97
CA GLU A 67 6.36 -4.48 -27.29
C GLU A 67 6.09 -5.31 -26.04
N TRP A 68 7.12 -5.56 -25.24
CA TRP A 68 6.99 -6.31 -23.99
C TRP A 68 6.07 -5.60 -22.99
N ASN A 69 6.24 -4.29 -22.82
CA ASN A 69 5.37 -3.50 -21.95
C ASN A 69 3.90 -3.59 -22.39
N ASN A 70 3.62 -3.56 -23.67
CA ASN A 70 2.26 -3.67 -24.21
C ASN A 70 1.62 -5.03 -23.93
N LEU A 71 2.43 -6.07 -23.70
CA LEU A 71 1.95 -7.41 -23.37
C LEU A 71 1.66 -7.55 -21.87
N PHE A 72 2.55 -7.08 -20.99
CA PHE A 72 2.38 -7.36 -19.57
C PHE A 72 1.64 -6.27 -18.80
N GLN A 73 1.71 -4.99 -19.21
CA GLN A 73 1.06 -3.89 -18.49
C GLN A 73 -0.46 -4.06 -18.33
N PRO A 74 -1.21 -4.46 -19.38
CA PRO A 74 -2.64 -4.68 -19.22
C PRO A 74 -2.97 -5.77 -18.19
N ILE A 75 -2.17 -6.84 -18.15
CA ILE A 75 -2.37 -7.93 -17.19
C ILE A 75 -2.16 -7.44 -15.76
N LEU A 76 -1.08 -6.70 -15.52
CA LEU A 76 -0.80 -6.14 -14.20
C LEU A 76 -1.85 -5.12 -13.78
N THR A 77 -2.30 -4.28 -14.70
CA THR A 77 -3.33 -3.27 -14.44
C THR A 77 -4.65 -3.93 -13.99
N GLU A 78 -5.06 -5.00 -14.67
CA GLU A 78 -6.27 -5.74 -14.28
C GLU A 78 -6.11 -6.39 -12.92
N TRP A 79 -4.96 -6.99 -12.64
CA TRP A 79 -4.68 -7.60 -11.33
C TRP A 79 -4.72 -6.55 -10.20
N LEU A 80 -4.16 -5.36 -10.44
CA LEU A 80 -4.13 -4.26 -9.47
C LEU A 80 -5.52 -3.68 -9.19
N LYS A 81 -6.44 -3.76 -10.14
CA LYS A 81 -7.82 -3.27 -9.99
C LYS A 81 -8.71 -4.21 -9.17
N GLU A 82 -8.30 -5.44 -8.95
CA GLU A 82 -9.09 -6.39 -8.17
C GLU A 82 -9.23 -5.91 -6.73
N LYS A 83 -10.44 -6.06 -6.18
CA LYS A 83 -10.73 -5.65 -4.80
C LYS A 83 -10.14 -6.62 -3.79
N VAL A 84 -9.67 -6.06 -2.69
CA VAL A 84 -9.15 -6.81 -1.55
C VAL A 84 -10.10 -6.62 -0.38
N ASP A 85 -10.47 -7.71 0.27
CA ASP A 85 -11.27 -7.68 1.49
C ASP A 85 -10.32 -7.50 2.68
N LEU A 86 -10.04 -6.24 3.02
CA LEU A 86 -9.13 -5.89 4.09
C LEU A 86 -9.67 -4.66 4.82
N ASP A 87 -9.83 -4.78 6.14
CA ASP A 87 -10.21 -3.65 6.98
C ASP A 87 -8.96 -2.87 7.39
N VAL A 88 -8.84 -1.67 6.83
CA VAL A 88 -7.71 -0.77 7.11
C VAL A 88 -8.12 0.41 7.99
N ARG A 89 -9.40 0.55 8.37
CA ARG A 89 -9.89 1.66 9.18
C ARG A 89 -9.72 1.38 10.66
N ILE A 90 -8.48 1.45 11.13
CA ILE A 90 -8.08 1.08 12.50
C ILE A 90 -7.70 2.28 13.36
N LEU A 91 -7.57 3.48 12.79
CA LEU A 91 -7.12 4.66 13.53
C LEU A 91 -8.29 5.50 14.00
N SER A 92 -8.31 5.79 15.30
CA SER A 92 -9.20 6.80 15.87
C SER A 92 -8.61 8.20 15.65
N PRO A 93 -9.40 9.29 15.83
CA PRO A 93 -8.84 10.65 15.82
C PRO A 93 -7.71 10.84 16.85
N GLU A 94 -7.80 10.18 18.00
CA GLU A 94 -6.75 10.21 19.02
C GLU A 94 -5.47 9.53 18.54
N ASP A 95 -5.60 8.39 17.87
CA ASP A 95 -4.45 7.68 17.27
C ASP A 95 -3.75 8.56 16.25
N LEU A 96 -4.50 9.25 15.41
CA LEU A 96 -3.94 10.16 14.42
C LEU A 96 -3.17 11.30 15.10
N ALA A 97 -3.74 11.89 16.15
CA ALA A 97 -3.07 12.93 16.93
C ALA A 97 -1.76 12.40 17.55
N ASP A 98 -1.78 11.18 18.08
CA ASP A 98 -0.61 10.56 18.69
C ASP A 98 0.51 10.31 17.64
N LEU A 99 0.16 9.87 16.44
CA LEU A 99 1.14 9.72 15.35
C LEU A 99 1.80 11.05 14.99
N LEU A 100 1.04 12.14 15.03
CA LEU A 100 1.55 13.48 14.70
C LEU A 100 2.42 14.10 15.80
N LYS A 101 2.52 13.49 16.97
CA LYS A 101 3.46 13.90 18.03
C LYS A 101 4.91 13.62 17.63
N GLU A 102 5.16 12.64 16.77
CA GLU A 102 6.51 12.37 16.26
C GLU A 102 6.88 13.38 15.18
N GLU A 103 8.04 14.01 15.33
CA GLU A 103 8.54 15.01 14.39
C GLU A 103 8.69 14.44 12.98
N GLU A 104 9.26 13.26 12.87
CA GLU A 104 9.45 12.60 11.56
C GLU A 104 8.12 12.32 10.84
N ASN A 105 7.03 12.08 11.56
CA ASN A 105 5.70 11.93 10.97
C ASN A 105 5.16 13.28 10.50
N ARG A 106 5.42 14.36 11.24
CA ARG A 106 4.98 15.72 10.87
C ARG A 106 5.67 16.24 9.62
N ASP A 107 6.91 15.85 9.38
CA ASP A 107 7.65 16.23 8.18
C ASP A 107 6.98 15.68 6.90
N LYS A 108 6.19 14.61 7.04
CA LYS A 108 5.45 13.98 5.95
C LYS A 108 3.96 14.32 6.01
N PHE A 109 3.59 15.39 6.66
CA PHE A 109 2.23 15.73 7.07
C PHE A 109 1.21 15.70 5.91
N LYS A 110 1.56 16.23 4.74
CA LYS A 110 0.64 16.27 3.60
C LYS A 110 0.23 14.88 3.14
N GLU A 111 1.20 14.01 2.92
CA GLU A 111 0.94 12.63 2.49
C GLU A 111 0.26 11.83 3.58
N LEU A 112 0.73 12.02 4.82
CA LEU A 112 0.26 11.28 5.97
C LEU A 112 -1.21 11.54 6.26
N ILE A 113 -1.61 12.81 6.40
CA ILE A 113 -2.99 13.17 6.75
C ILE A 113 -3.96 12.73 5.67
N GLU A 114 -3.64 13.00 4.42
CA GLU A 114 -4.53 12.66 3.32
C GLU A 114 -4.78 11.15 3.27
N VAL A 115 -3.71 10.36 3.27
CA VAL A 115 -3.81 8.90 3.19
C VAL A 115 -4.46 8.32 4.44
N LEU A 116 -4.03 8.73 5.63
CA LEU A 116 -4.57 8.20 6.88
C LEU A 116 -6.04 8.57 7.07
N THR A 117 -6.43 9.78 6.70
CA THR A 117 -7.82 10.23 6.82
C THR A 117 -8.73 9.49 5.86
N VAL A 118 -8.31 9.35 4.60
CA VAL A 118 -9.12 8.71 3.57
C VAL A 118 -9.27 7.21 3.81
N TYR A 119 -8.17 6.52 4.14
CA TYR A 119 -8.15 5.06 4.17
C TYR A 119 -8.21 4.46 5.56
N MET A 120 -7.58 5.06 6.57
CA MET A 120 -7.35 4.42 7.87
C MET A 120 -8.13 5.01 9.03
N LEU A 121 -8.69 6.21 8.89
CA LEU A 121 -9.47 6.82 9.96
C LEU A 121 -10.79 6.07 10.11
N LYS A 122 -11.12 5.68 11.34
CA LYS A 122 -12.41 5.05 11.65
C LYS A 122 -13.53 6.04 11.33
N LYS A 123 -14.56 5.54 10.64
CA LYS A 123 -15.76 6.34 10.40
C LYS A 123 -16.52 6.51 11.70
N GLU A 124 -16.99 7.73 11.95
CA GLU A 124 -17.96 7.95 13.01
C GLU A 124 -19.24 7.20 12.64
N GLU A 125 -19.74 6.41 13.59
CA GLU A 125 -21.04 5.79 13.41
C GLU A 125 -22.08 6.90 13.47
N SER A 126 -22.80 7.07 12.37
CA SER A 126 -23.96 7.96 12.36
C SER A 126 -25.08 7.29 13.13
N GLU A 127 -25.37 7.83 14.28
CA GLU A 127 -26.55 7.41 15.00
C GLU A 127 -27.83 7.95 14.35
#